data_ef016faa266067a89690b532ce40d42e
#
_entry.id   ef016faa266067a89690b532ce40d42e
#
_cell.length_a   1.000
_cell.length_b   1.000
_cell.length_c   1.000
_cell.angle_alpha   90.00
_cell.angle_beta   90.00
_cell.angle_gamma   90.00
#
_symmetry.space_group_name_H-M   'P 1'
#
loop_
_entity.id
_entity.type
_entity.pdbx_description
1 polymer ?
#
loop_
_entity_poly.entity_id
_entity_poly.type
_entity_poly.pdbx_seq_one_letter_code
_entity_poly.pdbx_strand_id
1 'polypeptide(L)'
;MWVLRLIPVIYFPIFKEILLNSVATRPQAYPHRLSVAPMLDWTDRHCRYFHRLLSRHALLYTEMVTTGALIHGDVARHLRYNVDEHPVALQLGGSDTADLAHCARLGEQWGYDEINLNCGCPSERVQRGSFGACLMAEPQLVADCVKAMVDAVGVPVTVKHRIGIDRTESYDFVRDFIGTVSQAGCQVFIVHARNAWLKGLSPKENREVPPLRYALVHQLKRDFPQLTIAINGGMNSNTQIAEQLQVVDSVMVGREAYHNPWLLSDWDALFYGAEPFEQTREAVEAQMVDYMAREMREHG
;
A
#
# COMPACT_ATOMS: atom_id res chain seq x y z
N MET A 1 48.41 16.28 -6.74
CA MET A 1 47.76 17.61 -6.79
C MET A 1 46.86 17.64 -8.03
N TRP A 2 45.52 17.75 -7.86
CA TRP A 2 44.51 18.06 -8.88
C TRP A 2 44.23 17.01 -9.97
N VAL A 3 43.26 16.10 -9.76
CA VAL A 3 42.16 15.81 -10.69
C VAL A 3 41.01 15.17 -9.87
N LEU A 4 40.19 15.99 -9.32
CA LEU A 4 38.87 15.61 -8.81
C LEU A 4 37.96 16.82 -8.99
N ARG A 5 37.18 16.80 -10.06
CA ARG A 5 35.90 17.53 -10.22
C ARG A 5 35.47 17.47 -11.68
N LEU A 6 34.32 16.82 -11.88
CA LEU A 6 33.32 17.11 -12.92
C LEU A 6 32.62 15.81 -13.36
N ILE A 7 31.73 15.30 -12.57
CA ILE A 7 30.56 14.54 -13.03
C ILE A 7 29.49 14.69 -11.93
N PRO A 8 28.57 15.63 -12.02
CA PRO A 8 27.21 15.31 -11.63
C PRO A 8 26.07 16.03 -12.39
N VAL A 9 26.28 16.71 -13.51
CA VAL A 9 25.24 17.61 -14.07
C VAL A 9 24.52 17.03 -15.30
N ILE A 10 25.02 15.99 -15.94
CA ILE A 10 24.48 15.54 -17.25
C ILE A 10 23.42 14.41 -17.15
N TYR A 11 23.32 13.74 -16.01
CA TYR A 11 22.41 12.58 -15.88
C TYR A 11 20.94 12.94 -15.58
N PHE A 12 20.67 14.11 -15.03
CA PHE A 12 19.33 14.50 -14.57
C PHE A 12 18.30 14.79 -15.70
N PRO A 13 18.65 15.49 -16.79
CA PRO A 13 17.69 15.79 -17.85
C PRO A 13 17.30 14.55 -18.69
N ILE A 14 18.25 13.68 -18.98
CA ILE A 14 18.00 12.47 -19.80
C ILE A 14 17.11 11.47 -19.06
N PHE A 15 17.30 11.33 -17.75
CA PHE A 15 16.46 10.48 -16.90
C PHE A 15 15.01 11.00 -16.80
N LYS A 16 14.86 12.34 -16.72
CA LYS A 16 13.55 13.00 -16.70
C LYS A 16 12.80 12.80 -18.02
N GLU A 17 13.47 12.88 -19.17
CA GLU A 17 12.86 12.66 -20.49
C GLU A 17 12.48 11.19 -20.72
N ILE A 18 13.30 10.23 -20.31
CA ILE A 18 12.99 8.80 -20.40
C ILE A 18 11.80 8.46 -19.51
N LEU A 19 11.74 8.98 -18.28
CA LEU A 19 10.63 8.79 -17.35
C LEU A 19 9.34 9.46 -17.84
N LEU A 20 9.40 10.70 -18.32
CA LEU A 20 8.22 11.43 -18.80
C LEU A 20 7.64 10.82 -20.09
N ASN A 21 8.46 10.37 -21.02
CA ASN A 21 8.00 9.78 -22.28
C ASN A 21 7.44 8.37 -22.12
N SER A 22 7.85 7.60 -21.11
CA SER A 22 7.30 6.27 -20.83
C SER A 22 6.00 6.29 -20.01
N VAL A 23 5.74 7.39 -19.31
CA VAL A 23 4.61 7.58 -18.40
C VAL A 23 3.35 8.08 -19.13
N ALA A 24 3.49 8.72 -20.29
CA ALA A 24 2.42 9.47 -20.96
C ALA A 24 1.40 8.64 -21.77
N THR A 25 1.50 7.30 -21.85
CA THR A 25 0.74 6.52 -22.84
C THR A 25 -0.25 5.47 -22.31
N ARG A 26 -0.49 5.36 -20.98
CA ARG A 26 -1.52 4.45 -20.45
C ARG A 26 -2.74 5.21 -19.93
N PRO A 27 -3.96 4.81 -20.32
CA PRO A 27 -5.18 5.34 -19.69
C PRO A 27 -5.10 5.06 -18.18
N GLN A 28 -5.25 6.10 -17.38
CA GLN A 28 -5.18 6.01 -15.93
C GLN A 28 -6.46 5.38 -15.39
N ALA A 29 -6.50 4.05 -15.27
CA ALA A 29 -7.63 3.33 -14.69
C ALA A 29 -7.67 3.41 -13.15
N TYR A 30 -6.50 3.51 -12.51
CA TYR A 30 -6.35 3.66 -11.06
C TYR A 30 -5.45 4.87 -10.76
N PRO A 31 -5.93 5.86 -9.98
CA PRO A 31 -5.26 7.15 -9.85
C PRO A 31 -3.96 7.08 -9.03
N HIS A 32 -3.79 6.03 -8.22
CA HIS A 32 -2.70 5.96 -7.25
C HIS A 32 -1.53 5.11 -7.77
N ARG A 33 -0.59 5.75 -8.45
CA ARG A 33 0.61 5.08 -8.95
C ARG A 33 1.56 4.64 -7.85
N LEU A 34 1.61 5.41 -6.75
CA LEU A 34 2.45 5.12 -5.59
C LEU A 34 1.62 5.10 -4.32
N SER A 35 2.00 4.22 -3.41
CA SER A 35 1.37 4.14 -2.10
C SER A 35 2.37 3.76 -0.99
N VAL A 36 2.04 4.14 0.25
CA VAL A 36 2.76 3.70 1.45
C VAL A 36 2.02 2.54 2.09
N ALA A 37 2.72 1.44 2.32
CA ALA A 37 2.14 0.20 2.83
C ALA A 37 1.56 0.36 4.25
N PRO A 38 0.47 -0.34 4.58
CA PRO A 38 -0.01 -0.48 5.95
C PRO A 38 1.03 -1.19 6.82
N MET A 39 1.47 -0.55 7.89
CA MET A 39 2.50 -1.08 8.79
C MET A 39 2.10 -0.83 10.24
N LEU A 40 1.78 -1.92 10.97
CA LEU A 40 1.37 -1.86 12.36
C LEU A 40 2.45 -1.20 13.23
N ASP A 41 2.05 -0.36 14.15
CA ASP A 41 2.85 0.49 15.04
C ASP A 41 3.68 1.58 14.31
N TRP A 42 3.51 1.75 12.99
CA TRP A 42 4.29 2.70 12.19
C TRP A 42 3.44 3.68 11.39
N THR A 43 2.42 3.21 10.66
CA THR A 43 1.62 4.08 9.78
C THR A 43 0.34 4.57 10.45
N ASP A 44 0.49 5.07 11.68
CA ASP A 44 -0.56 5.79 12.38
C ASP A 44 -0.88 7.14 11.70
N ARG A 45 -1.86 7.89 12.22
CA ARG A 45 -2.27 9.17 11.64
C ARG A 45 -1.15 10.22 11.64
N HIS A 46 -0.22 10.15 12.61
CA HIS A 46 0.87 11.11 12.72
C HIS A 46 1.95 10.85 11.66
N CYS A 47 2.29 9.58 11.43
CA CYS A 47 3.18 9.18 10.34
C CYS A 47 2.57 9.51 8.97
N ARG A 48 1.27 9.27 8.76
CA ARG A 48 0.60 9.59 7.50
C ARG A 48 0.54 11.09 7.26
N TYR A 49 0.27 11.90 8.29
CA TYR A 49 0.37 13.35 8.19
C TYR A 49 1.77 13.79 7.74
N PHE A 50 2.82 13.25 8.37
CA PHE A 50 4.20 13.53 7.98
C PHE A 50 4.49 13.13 6.52
N HIS A 51 4.06 11.94 6.09
CA HIS A 51 4.22 11.51 4.70
C HIS A 51 3.49 12.43 3.71
N ARG A 52 2.35 12.98 4.10
CA ARG A 52 1.57 13.91 3.28
C ARG A 52 2.26 15.26 3.10
N LEU A 53 3.07 15.70 4.05
CA LEU A 53 3.91 16.89 3.87
C LEU A 53 4.95 16.70 2.75
N LEU A 54 5.35 15.45 2.47
CA LEU A 54 6.37 15.11 1.48
C LEU A 54 5.79 14.75 0.10
N SER A 55 4.61 14.16 0.03
CA SER A 55 3.94 13.83 -1.22
C SER A 55 2.43 14.06 -1.11
N ARG A 56 1.86 14.80 -2.05
CA ARG A 56 0.43 15.11 -2.11
C ARG A 56 -0.39 14.01 -2.80
N HIS A 57 0.24 13.20 -3.66
CA HIS A 57 -0.44 12.26 -4.54
C HIS A 57 -0.35 10.80 -4.10
N ALA A 58 0.64 10.45 -3.26
CA ALA A 58 0.78 9.09 -2.76
C ALA A 58 -0.46 8.66 -1.95
N LEU A 59 -1.00 7.46 -2.23
CA LEU A 59 -2.05 6.88 -1.40
C LEU A 59 -1.45 6.37 -0.08
N LEU A 60 -1.96 6.85 1.03
CA LEU A 60 -1.50 6.46 2.36
C LEU A 60 -2.46 5.43 2.95
N TYR A 61 -1.93 4.38 3.56
CA TYR A 61 -2.72 3.34 4.20
C TYR A 61 -2.69 3.49 5.72
N THR A 62 -3.83 3.25 6.36
CA THR A 62 -3.88 3.08 7.82
C THR A 62 -3.09 1.83 8.21
N GLU A 63 -2.82 1.67 9.49
CA GLU A 63 -2.54 0.36 10.06
C GLU A 63 -3.74 -0.56 9.82
N MET A 64 -3.53 -1.89 9.94
CA MET A 64 -4.64 -2.84 9.84
C MET A 64 -5.56 -2.72 11.05
N VAL A 65 -6.83 -2.36 10.82
CA VAL A 65 -7.89 -2.33 11.82
C VAL A 65 -8.73 -3.60 11.69
N THR A 66 -8.93 -4.34 12.79
CA THR A 66 -9.76 -5.54 12.74
C THR A 66 -11.26 -5.20 12.84
N THR A 67 -12.11 -6.02 12.20
CA THR A 67 -13.56 -5.84 12.30
C THR A 67 -14.05 -5.84 13.75
N GLY A 68 -13.51 -6.72 14.59
CA GLY A 68 -13.85 -6.74 16.02
C GLY A 68 -13.49 -5.46 16.77
N ALA A 69 -12.41 -4.76 16.37
CA ALA A 69 -12.05 -3.47 16.97
C ALA A 69 -13.06 -2.37 16.64
N LEU A 70 -13.65 -2.40 15.44
CA LEU A 70 -14.67 -1.42 15.04
C LEU A 70 -16.07 -1.77 15.59
N ILE A 71 -16.43 -3.04 15.68
CA ILE A 71 -17.74 -3.47 16.14
C ILE A 71 -17.88 -3.35 17.66
N HIS A 72 -16.83 -3.66 18.40
CA HIS A 72 -16.85 -3.76 19.86
C HIS A 72 -16.02 -2.71 20.57
N GLY A 73 -15.22 -1.92 19.84
CA GLY A 73 -14.31 -0.92 20.39
C GLY A 73 -14.77 0.51 20.14
N ASP A 74 -13.85 1.44 20.39
CA ASP A 74 -14.03 2.88 20.09
C ASP A 74 -13.70 3.13 18.61
N VAL A 75 -14.74 3.28 17.80
CA VAL A 75 -14.62 3.53 16.36
C VAL A 75 -13.79 4.79 16.08
N ALA A 76 -14.04 5.88 16.83
CA ALA A 76 -13.33 7.14 16.62
C ALA A 76 -11.82 7.00 16.88
N ARG A 77 -11.44 6.23 17.87
CA ARG A 77 -10.03 5.93 18.16
C ARG A 77 -9.33 5.25 16.98
N HIS A 78 -10.03 4.36 16.29
CA HIS A 78 -9.47 3.55 15.20
C HIS A 78 -9.53 4.23 13.83
N LEU A 79 -10.58 5.05 13.59
CA LEU A 79 -10.84 5.62 12.27
C LEU A 79 -10.48 7.10 12.16
N ARG A 80 -10.16 7.79 13.26
CA ARG A 80 -9.76 9.19 13.20
C ARG A 80 -8.47 9.40 12.43
N TYR A 81 -8.50 10.33 11.49
CA TYR A 81 -7.36 10.79 10.70
C TYR A 81 -7.43 12.31 10.50
N ASN A 82 -6.38 12.94 9.99
CA ASN A 82 -6.37 14.35 9.65
C ASN A 82 -6.86 14.55 8.20
N VAL A 83 -7.67 15.56 7.98
CA VAL A 83 -8.18 15.87 6.63
C VAL A 83 -7.07 16.04 5.59
N ASP A 84 -5.90 16.48 6.02
CA ASP A 84 -4.73 16.64 5.16
C ASP A 84 -4.16 15.29 4.66
N GLU A 85 -4.52 14.13 5.27
CA GLU A 85 -3.98 12.82 4.90
C GLU A 85 -4.49 12.28 3.55
N HIS A 86 -5.55 12.86 2.96
CA HIS A 86 -6.08 12.41 1.68
C HIS A 86 -5.08 12.50 0.52
N PRO A 87 -5.05 11.50 -0.41
CA PRO A 87 -5.88 10.31 -0.39
C PRO A 87 -5.41 9.27 0.65
N VAL A 88 -6.36 8.70 1.38
CA VAL A 88 -6.10 7.75 2.47
C VAL A 88 -7.00 6.51 2.38
N ALA A 89 -6.42 5.32 2.52
CA ALA A 89 -7.10 4.04 2.50
C ALA A 89 -7.20 3.42 3.89
N LEU A 90 -8.36 2.87 4.23
CA LEU A 90 -8.56 2.07 5.44
C LEU A 90 -8.24 0.60 5.15
N GLN A 91 -7.27 0.01 5.86
CA GLN A 91 -7.07 -1.43 5.78
C GLN A 91 -7.81 -2.18 6.87
N LEU A 92 -8.66 -3.13 6.46
CA LEU A 92 -9.44 -4.01 7.34
C LEU A 92 -8.82 -5.41 7.44
N GLY A 93 -8.95 -6.00 8.63
CA GLY A 93 -8.64 -7.40 8.90
C GLY A 93 -9.86 -8.12 9.47
N GLY A 94 -10.31 -9.16 8.78
CA GLY A 94 -11.49 -9.96 9.15
C GLY A 94 -11.75 -11.03 8.10
N SER A 95 -12.73 -11.91 8.37
CA SER A 95 -13.14 -12.98 7.47
C SER A 95 -14.66 -13.24 7.50
N ASP A 96 -15.40 -12.51 8.32
CA ASP A 96 -16.87 -12.53 8.29
C ASP A 96 -17.41 -11.50 7.30
N THR A 97 -18.27 -11.92 6.39
CA THR A 97 -18.79 -11.10 5.30
C THR A 97 -19.66 -9.93 5.80
N ALA A 98 -20.50 -10.17 6.83
CA ALA A 98 -21.38 -9.16 7.38
C ALA A 98 -20.60 -8.10 8.17
N ASP A 99 -19.63 -8.53 8.97
CA ASP A 99 -18.73 -7.67 9.74
C ASP A 99 -17.88 -6.78 8.81
N LEU A 100 -17.31 -7.36 7.75
CA LEU A 100 -16.52 -6.62 6.77
C LEU A 100 -17.36 -5.60 6.00
N ALA A 101 -18.57 -5.97 5.57
CA ALA A 101 -19.51 -5.03 4.93
C ALA A 101 -19.90 -3.88 5.87
N HIS A 102 -20.13 -4.17 7.15
CA HIS A 102 -20.41 -3.15 8.17
C HIS A 102 -19.21 -2.20 8.36
N CYS A 103 -18.01 -2.76 8.54
CA CYS A 103 -16.79 -1.99 8.73
C CYS A 103 -16.39 -1.18 7.48
N ALA A 104 -16.67 -1.69 6.27
CA ALA A 104 -16.49 -0.95 5.03
C ALA A 104 -17.38 0.30 4.98
N ARG A 105 -18.68 0.17 5.33
CA ARG A 105 -19.59 1.33 5.47
C ARG A 105 -19.10 2.35 6.48
N LEU A 106 -18.60 1.91 7.62
CA LEU A 106 -17.99 2.82 8.59
C LEU A 106 -16.80 3.58 7.97
N GLY A 107 -15.91 2.88 7.27
CA GLY A 107 -14.79 3.52 6.58
C GLY A 107 -15.23 4.57 5.57
N GLU A 108 -16.21 4.27 4.73
CA GLU A 108 -16.77 5.23 3.78
C GLU A 108 -17.44 6.43 4.48
N GLN A 109 -18.21 6.20 5.54
CA GLN A 109 -18.84 7.27 6.35
C GLN A 109 -17.81 8.18 7.01
N TRP A 110 -16.66 7.66 7.38
CA TRP A 110 -15.54 8.45 7.90
C TRP A 110 -14.76 9.19 6.81
N GLY A 111 -15.06 8.92 5.52
CA GLY A 111 -14.48 9.62 4.39
C GLY A 111 -13.20 9.00 3.83
N TYR A 112 -12.91 7.74 4.10
CA TYR A 112 -11.77 7.07 3.48
C TYR A 112 -11.96 6.91 1.96
N ASP A 113 -10.90 7.12 1.19
CA ASP A 113 -10.94 7.08 -0.28
C ASP A 113 -10.93 5.65 -0.84
N GLU A 114 -10.51 4.68 -0.05
CA GLU A 114 -10.41 3.26 -0.42
C GLU A 114 -10.59 2.38 0.82
N ILE A 115 -11.22 1.21 0.65
CA ILE A 115 -11.26 0.15 1.67
C ILE A 115 -10.42 -1.03 1.18
N ASN A 116 -9.44 -1.44 1.96
CA ASN A 116 -8.52 -2.52 1.61
C ASN A 116 -8.67 -3.72 2.53
N LEU A 117 -8.77 -4.93 1.98
CA LEU A 117 -8.79 -6.17 2.75
C LEU A 117 -7.38 -6.76 2.88
N ASN A 118 -6.98 -7.08 4.11
CA ASN A 118 -5.70 -7.72 4.38
C ASN A 118 -5.79 -9.24 4.20
N CYS A 119 -5.12 -9.77 3.17
CA CYS A 119 -4.88 -11.19 2.94
C CYS A 119 -3.38 -11.52 2.91
N GLY A 120 -2.55 -10.78 3.66
CA GLY A 120 -1.09 -10.93 3.57
C GLY A 120 -0.32 -10.96 4.90
N CYS A 121 -0.96 -10.66 6.04
CA CYS A 121 -0.33 -10.68 7.35
C CYS A 121 -0.16 -12.11 7.86
N PRO A 122 1.09 -12.57 8.17
CA PRO A 122 1.35 -13.93 8.64
C PRO A 122 1.40 -14.06 10.18
N SER A 123 1.03 -13.03 10.95
CA SER A 123 1.19 -13.07 12.40
C SER A 123 0.27 -14.12 13.05
N GLU A 124 0.75 -14.79 14.11
CA GLU A 124 -0.05 -15.78 14.84
C GLU A 124 -1.36 -15.23 15.38
N ARG A 125 -1.36 -13.97 15.86
CA ARG A 125 -2.58 -13.31 16.33
C ARG A 125 -3.64 -13.22 15.25
N VAL A 126 -3.20 -12.89 14.03
CA VAL A 126 -4.05 -12.76 12.84
C VAL A 126 -4.56 -14.15 12.41
N GLN A 127 -3.69 -15.16 12.40
CA GLN A 127 -4.07 -16.55 12.09
C GLN A 127 -5.08 -17.12 13.09
N ARG A 128 -4.92 -16.83 14.39
CA ARG A 128 -5.93 -17.24 15.42
C ARG A 128 -7.28 -16.60 15.18
N GLY A 129 -7.32 -15.41 14.60
CA GLY A 129 -8.55 -14.75 14.16
C GLY A 129 -9.07 -15.20 12.80
N SER A 130 -8.43 -16.20 12.16
CA SER A 130 -8.81 -16.76 10.85
C SER A 130 -8.84 -15.72 9.74
N PHE A 131 -7.89 -14.74 9.72
CA PHE A 131 -7.77 -13.73 8.67
C PHE A 131 -6.30 -13.48 8.30
N GLY A 132 -6.01 -12.55 7.40
CA GLY A 132 -4.67 -12.27 6.90
C GLY A 132 -4.19 -13.29 5.87
N ALA A 133 -2.91 -13.71 5.92
CA ALA A 133 -2.31 -14.55 4.88
C ALA A 133 -2.93 -15.94 4.74
N CYS A 134 -3.48 -16.51 5.82
CA CYS A 134 -4.17 -17.80 5.76
C CYS A 134 -5.40 -17.78 4.84
N LEU A 135 -6.04 -16.62 4.64
CA LEU A 135 -7.17 -16.47 3.72
C LEU A 135 -6.81 -16.75 2.24
N MET A 136 -5.52 -16.71 1.89
CA MET A 136 -5.12 -17.08 0.53
C MET A 136 -5.41 -18.55 0.18
N ALA A 137 -5.61 -19.42 1.20
CA ALA A 137 -6.06 -20.79 1.00
C ALA A 137 -7.58 -20.90 0.75
N GLU A 138 -8.32 -19.83 0.97
CA GLU A 138 -9.79 -19.78 0.94
C GLU A 138 -10.28 -18.71 -0.06
N PRO A 139 -9.92 -18.81 -1.36
CA PRO A 139 -10.17 -17.74 -2.35
C PRO A 139 -11.67 -17.43 -2.49
N GLN A 140 -12.56 -18.43 -2.34
CA GLN A 140 -14.01 -18.21 -2.38
C GLN A 140 -14.49 -17.39 -1.19
N LEU A 141 -14.02 -17.68 0.02
CA LEU A 141 -14.35 -16.88 1.21
C LEU A 141 -13.90 -15.42 1.04
N VAL A 142 -12.70 -15.19 0.48
CA VAL A 142 -12.22 -13.84 0.18
C VAL A 142 -13.09 -13.16 -0.87
N ALA A 143 -13.51 -13.89 -1.91
CA ALA A 143 -14.43 -13.37 -2.92
C ALA A 143 -15.78 -12.97 -2.31
N ASP A 144 -16.35 -13.80 -1.44
CA ASP A 144 -17.61 -13.51 -0.75
C ASP A 144 -17.47 -12.26 0.17
N CYS A 145 -16.37 -12.15 0.89
CA CYS A 145 -16.04 -10.95 1.69
C CYS A 145 -15.94 -9.69 0.83
N VAL A 146 -15.17 -9.78 -0.26
CA VAL A 146 -15.00 -8.65 -1.21
C VAL A 146 -16.34 -8.26 -1.82
N LYS A 147 -17.15 -9.24 -2.26
CA LYS A 147 -18.48 -8.97 -2.81
C LYS A 147 -19.35 -8.22 -1.82
N ALA A 148 -19.39 -8.68 -0.56
CA ALA A 148 -20.16 -8.02 0.49
C ALA A 148 -19.70 -6.59 0.77
N MET A 149 -18.38 -6.33 0.72
CA MET A 149 -17.82 -4.98 0.86
C MET A 149 -18.16 -4.11 -0.35
N VAL A 150 -17.96 -4.60 -1.58
CA VAL A 150 -18.26 -3.87 -2.83
C VAL A 150 -19.74 -3.48 -2.92
N ASP A 151 -20.65 -4.38 -2.51
CA ASP A 151 -22.08 -4.08 -2.49
C ASP A 151 -22.48 -3.07 -1.39
N ALA A 152 -21.60 -2.86 -0.41
CA ALA A 152 -21.90 -2.02 0.76
C ALA A 152 -21.44 -0.57 0.62
N VAL A 153 -20.46 -0.27 -0.28
CA VAL A 153 -19.82 1.03 -0.41
C VAL A 153 -19.65 1.46 -1.87
N GLY A 154 -19.53 2.77 -2.11
CA GLY A 154 -19.24 3.34 -3.43
C GLY A 154 -17.75 3.58 -3.69
N VAL A 155 -16.90 3.53 -2.64
CA VAL A 155 -15.45 3.68 -2.78
C VAL A 155 -14.80 2.35 -3.23
N PRO A 156 -13.62 2.38 -3.88
CA PRO A 156 -12.92 1.16 -4.29
C PRO A 156 -12.66 0.20 -3.13
N VAL A 157 -12.93 -1.09 -3.37
CA VAL A 157 -12.53 -2.19 -2.48
C VAL A 157 -11.37 -2.93 -3.11
N THR A 158 -10.25 -3.01 -2.41
CA THR A 158 -8.98 -3.55 -2.90
C THR A 158 -8.46 -4.67 -2.00
N VAL A 159 -7.55 -5.52 -2.49
CA VAL A 159 -7.00 -6.63 -1.72
C VAL A 159 -5.49 -6.56 -1.68
N LYS A 160 -4.90 -6.64 -0.47
CA LYS A 160 -3.45 -6.76 -0.29
C LYS A 160 -3.09 -8.17 0.16
N HIS A 161 -2.29 -8.87 -0.65
CA HIS A 161 -1.95 -10.27 -0.42
C HIS A 161 -0.49 -10.59 -0.70
N ARG A 162 -0.10 -11.84 -0.52
CA ARG A 162 1.21 -12.42 -0.84
C ARG A 162 1.14 -13.19 -2.17
N ILE A 163 2.28 -13.77 -2.61
CA ILE A 163 2.33 -14.64 -3.79
C ILE A 163 2.08 -16.11 -3.46
N GLY A 164 2.01 -16.48 -2.18
CA GLY A 164 1.76 -17.82 -1.69
C GLY A 164 1.86 -17.90 -0.18
N ILE A 165 1.53 -19.05 0.37
CA ILE A 165 1.63 -19.38 1.79
C ILE A 165 2.53 -20.59 1.98
N ASP A 166 3.31 -20.59 3.08
CA ASP A 166 4.26 -21.65 3.42
C ASP A 166 5.15 -22.01 2.21
N ARG A 167 5.20 -23.29 1.83
CA ARG A 167 5.96 -23.82 0.72
C ARG A 167 5.18 -23.89 -0.59
N THR A 168 3.99 -23.32 -0.65
CA THR A 168 3.20 -23.24 -1.89
C THR A 168 3.84 -22.22 -2.82
N GLU A 169 4.63 -22.67 -3.78
CA GLU A 169 5.38 -21.81 -4.69
C GLU A 169 4.80 -21.79 -6.12
N SER A 170 3.68 -22.48 -6.34
CA SER A 170 3.01 -22.54 -7.62
C SER A 170 2.46 -21.16 -8.03
N TYR A 171 2.74 -20.76 -9.27
CA TYR A 171 2.12 -19.58 -9.88
C TYR A 171 0.58 -19.73 -9.94
N ASP A 172 0.09 -20.92 -10.23
CA ASP A 172 -1.35 -21.20 -10.33
C ASP A 172 -2.08 -20.83 -9.03
N PHE A 173 -1.45 -21.04 -7.87
CA PHE A 173 -2.05 -20.69 -6.59
C PHE A 173 -2.43 -19.21 -6.50
N VAL A 174 -1.51 -18.31 -6.83
CA VAL A 174 -1.76 -16.87 -6.76
C VAL A 174 -2.60 -16.38 -7.95
N ARG A 175 -2.44 -16.98 -9.13
CA ARG A 175 -3.26 -16.69 -10.30
C ARG A 175 -4.74 -17.00 -10.03
N ASP A 176 -5.02 -18.19 -9.51
CA ASP A 176 -6.38 -18.66 -9.24
C ASP A 176 -7.02 -17.87 -8.10
N PHE A 177 -6.24 -17.48 -7.09
CA PHE A 177 -6.68 -16.55 -6.04
C PHE A 177 -7.15 -15.21 -6.63
N ILE A 178 -6.32 -14.55 -7.44
CA ILE A 178 -6.68 -13.28 -8.09
C ILE A 178 -7.87 -13.48 -9.04
N GLY A 179 -7.88 -14.56 -9.84
CA GLY A 179 -8.95 -14.87 -10.76
C GLY A 179 -10.29 -15.01 -10.06
N THR A 180 -10.35 -15.72 -8.94
CA THR A 180 -11.57 -15.90 -8.15
C THR A 180 -12.03 -14.58 -7.52
N VAL A 181 -11.14 -13.87 -6.84
CA VAL A 181 -11.47 -12.64 -6.11
C VAL A 181 -11.85 -11.49 -7.06
N SER A 182 -11.26 -11.43 -8.25
CA SER A 182 -11.60 -10.39 -9.23
C SER A 182 -13.03 -10.51 -9.75
N GLN A 183 -13.58 -11.73 -9.83
CA GLN A 183 -14.97 -11.96 -10.24
C GLN A 183 -15.99 -11.41 -9.22
N ALA A 184 -15.56 -11.20 -7.97
CA ALA A 184 -16.37 -10.58 -6.92
C ALA A 184 -16.37 -9.04 -6.97
N GLY A 185 -15.68 -8.42 -7.93
CA GLY A 185 -15.65 -6.97 -8.15
C GLY A 185 -14.34 -6.29 -7.74
N CYS A 186 -13.36 -7.00 -7.17
CA CYS A 186 -12.04 -6.43 -6.89
C CYS A 186 -11.29 -6.15 -8.20
N GLN A 187 -10.89 -4.89 -8.41
CA GLN A 187 -10.15 -4.48 -9.60
C GLN A 187 -8.68 -4.15 -9.29
N VAL A 188 -8.29 -4.05 -8.03
CA VAL A 188 -6.95 -3.62 -7.60
C VAL A 188 -6.38 -4.64 -6.61
N PHE A 189 -5.23 -5.19 -6.96
CA PHE A 189 -4.50 -6.17 -6.15
C PHE A 189 -3.11 -5.65 -5.80
N ILE A 190 -2.81 -5.55 -4.52
CA ILE A 190 -1.49 -5.17 -4.01
C ILE A 190 -0.73 -6.44 -3.62
N VAL A 191 0.25 -6.80 -4.42
CA VAL A 191 0.95 -8.08 -4.32
C VAL A 191 2.30 -7.91 -3.64
N HIS A 192 2.42 -8.37 -2.38
CA HIS A 192 3.74 -8.49 -1.76
C HIS A 192 4.48 -9.68 -2.37
N ALA A 193 5.57 -9.39 -3.08
CA ALA A 193 6.30 -10.36 -3.91
C ALA A 193 7.10 -11.42 -3.11
N ARG A 194 6.57 -11.86 -1.96
CA ARG A 194 7.13 -12.92 -1.10
C ARG A 194 6.03 -13.86 -0.64
N ASN A 195 6.37 -15.14 -0.43
CA ASN A 195 5.48 -16.05 0.30
C ASN A 195 5.31 -15.59 1.76
N ALA A 196 4.19 -15.94 2.37
CA ALA A 196 3.95 -15.84 3.80
C ALA A 196 4.17 -17.20 4.44
N TRP A 197 5.17 -17.34 5.30
CA TRP A 197 5.31 -18.54 6.11
C TRP A 197 4.45 -18.38 7.37
N LEU A 198 3.43 -19.21 7.46
CA LEU A 198 2.44 -19.18 8.55
C LEU A 198 3.02 -19.72 9.84
N LYS A 199 4.05 -20.58 9.75
CA LYS A 199 4.73 -21.17 10.89
C LYS A 199 6.25 -21.03 10.77
N GLY A 200 6.92 -20.87 11.90
CA GLY A 200 8.39 -20.88 11.98
C GLY A 200 9.10 -19.58 11.69
N LEU A 201 8.39 -18.53 11.23
CA LEU A 201 8.95 -17.19 11.04
C LEU A 201 8.09 -16.12 11.72
N SER A 202 8.73 -15.22 12.41
CA SER A 202 8.09 -14.00 12.92
C SER A 202 7.60 -13.11 11.77
N PRO A 203 6.69 -12.15 11.99
CA PRO A 203 6.28 -11.18 10.97
C PRO A 203 7.46 -10.36 10.39
N LYS A 204 8.52 -10.12 11.18
CA LYS A 204 9.74 -9.45 10.72
C LYS A 204 10.50 -10.34 9.73
N GLU A 205 10.79 -11.58 10.12
CA GLU A 205 11.48 -12.56 9.27
C GLU A 205 10.71 -12.85 7.99
N ASN A 206 9.37 -12.88 8.04
CA ASN A 206 8.50 -13.01 6.86
C ASN A 206 8.63 -11.88 5.83
N ARG A 207 9.29 -10.78 6.19
CA ARG A 207 9.60 -9.67 5.28
C ARG A 207 11.03 -9.70 4.77
N GLU A 208 11.85 -10.66 5.23
CA GLU A 208 13.28 -10.74 4.95
C GLU A 208 13.69 -12.09 4.36
N VAL A 209 13.29 -13.18 5.02
CA VAL A 209 13.74 -14.56 4.70
C VAL A 209 13.14 -15.11 3.40
N PRO A 210 11.82 -15.11 3.17
CA PRO A 210 11.29 -15.59 1.90
C PRO A 210 11.79 -14.71 0.74
N PRO A 211 12.25 -15.29 -0.39
CA PRO A 211 12.82 -14.52 -1.48
C PRO A 211 11.78 -13.62 -2.16
N LEU A 212 12.24 -12.47 -2.69
CA LEU A 212 11.45 -11.64 -3.58
C LEU A 212 11.35 -12.31 -4.95
N ARG A 213 10.12 -12.45 -5.46
CA ARG A 213 9.82 -13.11 -6.74
C ARG A 213 9.03 -12.16 -7.64
N TYR A 214 9.64 -11.05 -8.05
CA TYR A 214 9.00 -10.03 -8.89
C TYR A 214 8.47 -10.59 -10.22
N ALA A 215 9.16 -11.56 -10.79
CA ALA A 215 8.74 -12.20 -12.05
C ALA A 215 7.31 -12.77 -11.99
N LEU A 216 6.87 -13.29 -10.84
CA LEU A 216 5.49 -13.77 -10.66
C LEU A 216 4.48 -12.60 -10.70
N VAL A 217 4.80 -11.47 -10.07
CA VAL A 217 3.94 -10.29 -10.09
C VAL A 217 3.86 -9.71 -11.50
N HIS A 218 4.98 -9.68 -12.22
CA HIS A 218 5.00 -9.28 -13.64
C HIS A 218 4.17 -10.22 -14.52
N GLN A 219 4.19 -11.52 -14.24
CA GLN A 219 3.35 -12.48 -14.95
C GLN A 219 1.86 -12.26 -14.64
N LEU A 220 1.50 -12.00 -13.38
CA LEU A 220 0.11 -11.65 -13.01
C LEU A 220 -0.40 -10.45 -13.81
N LYS A 221 0.42 -9.40 -13.98
CA LYS A 221 0.01 -8.25 -14.81
C LYS A 221 -0.20 -8.60 -16.28
N ARG A 222 0.60 -9.51 -16.84
CA ARG A 222 0.40 -9.98 -18.22
C ARG A 222 -0.87 -10.81 -18.37
N ASP A 223 -1.16 -11.68 -17.39
CA ASP A 223 -2.30 -12.58 -17.43
C ASP A 223 -3.63 -11.88 -17.08
N PHE A 224 -3.55 -10.79 -16.30
CA PHE A 224 -4.69 -9.95 -15.93
C PHE A 224 -4.49 -8.49 -16.37
N PRO A 225 -4.40 -8.21 -17.68
CA PRO A 225 -4.11 -6.85 -18.17
C PRO A 225 -5.17 -5.83 -17.80
N GLN A 226 -6.41 -6.27 -17.56
CA GLN A 226 -7.56 -5.44 -17.16
C GLN A 226 -7.53 -5.04 -15.68
N LEU A 227 -6.81 -5.80 -14.83
CA LEU A 227 -6.71 -5.50 -13.41
C LEU A 227 -5.55 -4.55 -13.13
N THR A 228 -5.71 -3.73 -12.12
CA THR A 228 -4.60 -2.95 -11.54
C THR A 228 -3.77 -3.83 -10.62
N ILE A 229 -2.53 -4.07 -10.99
CA ILE A 229 -1.57 -4.84 -10.19
C ILE A 229 -0.53 -3.88 -9.62
N ALA A 230 -0.55 -3.74 -8.30
CA ALA A 230 0.45 -3.00 -7.55
C ALA A 230 1.49 -3.96 -6.96
N ILE A 231 2.78 -3.70 -7.21
CA ILE A 231 3.86 -4.51 -6.63
C ILE A 231 4.32 -3.94 -5.29
N ASN A 232 4.59 -4.81 -4.33
CA ASN A 232 5.13 -4.46 -3.02
C ASN A 232 6.26 -5.41 -2.62
N GLY A 233 7.21 -4.91 -1.84
CA GLY A 233 8.31 -5.68 -1.25
C GLY A 233 9.69 -5.28 -1.79
N GLY A 234 10.59 -4.88 -0.89
CA GLY A 234 11.98 -4.55 -1.21
C GLY A 234 12.22 -3.26 -1.98
N MET A 235 11.20 -2.42 -2.19
CA MET A 235 11.34 -1.12 -2.86
C MET A 235 12.09 -0.14 -1.96
N ASN A 236 13.24 0.33 -2.40
CA ASN A 236 14.15 1.16 -1.60
C ASN A 236 14.74 2.37 -2.34
N SER A 237 14.38 2.59 -3.61
CA SER A 237 14.84 3.75 -4.39
C SER A 237 13.84 4.15 -5.47
N ASN A 238 13.86 5.43 -5.86
CA ASN A 238 13.04 5.95 -6.95
C ASN A 238 13.38 5.31 -8.30
N THR A 239 14.63 4.92 -8.52
CA THR A 239 15.04 4.18 -9.72
C THR A 239 14.34 2.82 -9.79
N GLN A 240 14.37 2.04 -8.71
CA GLN A 240 13.69 0.75 -8.66
C GLN A 240 12.17 0.88 -8.82
N ILE A 241 11.57 1.90 -8.21
CA ILE A 241 10.14 2.22 -8.39
C ILE A 241 9.85 2.47 -9.88
N ALA A 242 10.66 3.31 -10.54
CA ALA A 242 10.51 3.62 -11.95
C ALA A 242 10.63 2.37 -12.85
N GLU A 243 11.57 1.48 -12.57
CA GLU A 243 11.73 0.20 -13.28
C GLU A 243 10.47 -0.68 -13.14
N GLN A 244 9.92 -0.80 -11.94
CA GLN A 244 8.71 -1.59 -11.73
C GLN A 244 7.49 -1.00 -12.45
N LEU A 245 7.33 0.31 -12.47
CA LEU A 245 6.24 1.01 -13.17
C LEU A 245 6.26 0.84 -14.70
N GLN A 246 7.33 0.30 -15.29
CA GLN A 246 7.35 -0.09 -16.71
C GLN A 246 6.54 -1.38 -16.94
N VAL A 247 6.32 -2.18 -15.92
CA VAL A 247 5.72 -3.51 -16.04
C VAL A 247 4.38 -3.64 -15.33
N VAL A 248 4.23 -2.97 -14.17
CA VAL A 248 3.01 -2.98 -13.35
C VAL A 248 2.39 -1.60 -13.29
N ASP A 249 1.16 -1.50 -12.78
CA ASP A 249 0.40 -0.26 -12.78
C ASP A 249 0.77 0.66 -11.60
N SER A 250 1.17 0.07 -10.47
CA SER A 250 1.41 0.79 -9.23
C SER A 250 2.53 0.13 -8.41
N VAL A 251 3.17 0.90 -7.55
CA VAL A 251 4.19 0.44 -6.60
C VAL A 251 3.82 0.86 -5.20
N MET A 252 3.84 -0.10 -4.26
CA MET A 252 3.66 0.16 -2.84
C MET A 252 5.01 0.04 -2.11
N VAL A 253 5.41 1.11 -1.44
CA VAL A 253 6.64 1.16 -0.65
C VAL A 253 6.31 0.88 0.82
N GLY A 254 7.07 -0.01 1.44
CA GLY A 254 6.91 -0.35 2.86
C GLY A 254 7.91 0.38 3.75
N ARG A 255 8.77 -0.39 4.41
CA ARG A 255 9.70 0.07 5.45
C ARG A 255 10.59 1.24 5.04
N GLU A 256 10.95 1.34 3.77
CA GLU A 256 11.76 2.45 3.26
C GLU A 256 11.05 3.80 3.42
N ALA A 257 9.73 3.84 3.22
CA ALA A 257 8.96 5.07 3.44
C ALA A 257 9.03 5.55 4.91
N TYR A 258 9.23 4.65 5.87
CA TYR A 258 9.37 4.98 7.28
C TYR A 258 10.82 5.31 7.66
N HIS A 259 11.79 4.52 7.19
CA HIS A 259 13.21 4.71 7.54
C HIS A 259 13.88 5.85 6.80
N ASN A 260 13.44 6.11 5.56
CA ASN A 260 13.94 7.16 4.69
C ASN A 260 12.76 7.91 4.03
N PRO A 261 11.92 8.59 4.81
CA PRO A 261 10.69 9.22 4.30
C PRO A 261 10.97 10.30 3.26
N TRP A 262 12.18 10.89 3.26
CA TRP A 262 12.57 11.87 2.27
C TRP A 262 12.54 11.35 0.82
N LEU A 263 12.52 10.02 0.63
CA LEU A 263 12.28 9.39 -0.66
C LEU A 263 10.97 9.86 -1.30
N LEU A 264 9.95 10.17 -0.49
CA LEU A 264 8.62 10.57 -0.95
C LEU A 264 8.62 11.98 -1.56
N SER A 265 9.55 12.85 -1.18
CA SER A 265 9.58 14.24 -1.66
C SER A 265 9.77 14.35 -3.19
N ASP A 266 10.40 13.38 -3.80
CA ASP A 266 10.57 13.33 -5.26
C ASP A 266 9.37 12.75 -6.01
N TRP A 267 8.44 12.08 -5.33
CA TRP A 267 7.42 11.25 -5.98
C TRP A 267 6.46 12.06 -6.84
N ASP A 268 6.02 13.21 -6.36
CA ASP A 268 5.04 14.03 -7.05
C ASP A 268 5.61 14.54 -8.38
N ALA A 269 6.86 14.97 -8.40
CA ALA A 269 7.54 15.41 -9.63
C ALA A 269 7.87 14.22 -10.56
N LEU A 270 8.42 13.12 -10.01
CA LEU A 270 8.90 12.01 -10.84
C LEU A 270 7.76 11.17 -11.43
N PHE A 271 6.66 11.02 -10.71
CA PHE A 271 5.64 10.03 -11.07
C PHE A 271 4.25 10.61 -11.35
N TYR A 272 4.01 11.86 -10.99
CA TYR A 272 2.72 12.52 -11.21
C TYR A 272 2.81 13.79 -12.06
N GLY A 273 4.02 14.19 -12.47
CA GLY A 273 4.24 15.35 -13.31
C GLY A 273 4.00 16.69 -12.60
N ALA A 274 4.01 16.70 -11.27
CA ALA A 274 3.93 17.91 -10.48
C ALA A 274 5.24 18.68 -10.49
N GLU A 275 5.22 19.91 -9.96
CA GLU A 275 6.43 20.68 -9.75
C GLU A 275 7.36 19.99 -8.72
N PRO A 276 8.67 20.19 -8.83
CA PRO A 276 9.63 19.66 -7.87
C PRO A 276 9.32 20.11 -6.43
N PHE A 277 9.63 19.25 -5.49
CA PHE A 277 9.48 19.56 -4.07
C PHE A 277 10.56 20.57 -3.64
N GLU A 278 10.13 21.76 -3.19
CA GLU A 278 11.05 22.87 -2.89
C GLU A 278 11.29 23.09 -1.40
N GLN A 279 10.51 22.40 -0.52
CA GLN A 279 10.67 22.60 0.92
C GLN A 279 11.96 21.97 1.45
N THR A 280 12.60 22.65 2.40
CA THR A 280 13.73 22.09 3.14
C THR A 280 13.27 21.14 4.25
N ARG A 281 14.20 20.36 4.79
CA ARG A 281 13.90 19.48 5.95
C ARG A 281 13.44 20.29 7.14
N GLU A 282 14.06 21.44 7.39
CA GLU A 282 13.74 22.35 8.48
C GLU A 282 12.32 22.93 8.33
N ALA A 283 11.89 23.22 7.11
CA ALA A 283 10.53 23.69 6.85
C ALA A 283 9.47 22.60 7.12
N VAL A 284 9.77 21.37 6.74
CA VAL A 284 8.89 20.21 7.03
C VAL A 284 8.87 19.91 8.53
N GLU A 285 10.02 19.99 9.21
CA GLU A 285 10.12 19.83 10.67
C GLU A 285 9.30 20.89 11.40
N ALA A 286 9.38 22.15 11.00
CA ALA A 286 8.57 23.23 11.60
C ALA A 286 7.07 22.94 11.48
N GLN A 287 6.60 22.49 10.32
CA GLN A 287 5.19 22.07 10.12
C GLN A 287 4.80 20.91 11.03
N MET A 288 5.70 19.94 11.25
CA MET A 288 5.45 18.83 12.19
C MET A 288 5.34 19.33 13.64
N VAL A 289 6.19 20.28 14.05
CA VAL A 289 6.11 20.89 15.41
C VAL A 289 4.77 21.58 15.61
N ASP A 290 4.32 22.36 14.62
CA ASP A 290 3.00 23.03 14.67
C ASP A 290 1.85 22.02 14.73
N TYR A 291 1.94 20.95 13.94
CA TYR A 291 0.99 19.83 13.97
C TYR A 291 0.95 19.16 15.35
N MET A 292 2.10 18.81 15.91
CA MET A 292 2.19 18.20 17.25
C MET A 292 1.59 19.11 18.33
N ALA A 293 1.86 20.42 18.28
CA ALA A 293 1.31 21.38 19.22
C ALA A 293 -0.24 21.48 19.10
N ARG A 294 -0.80 21.36 17.90
CA ARG A 294 -2.25 21.27 17.65
C ARG A 294 -2.85 20.00 18.25
N GLU A 295 -2.26 18.85 17.93
CA GLU A 295 -2.70 17.54 18.43
C GLU A 295 -2.71 17.45 19.95
N MET A 296 -1.68 18.02 20.59
CA MET A 296 -1.60 18.07 22.06
C MET A 296 -2.69 18.97 22.68
N ARG A 297 -3.09 20.05 22.02
CA ARG A 297 -4.17 20.91 22.51
C ARG A 297 -5.54 20.27 22.36
N GLU A 298 -5.76 19.52 21.28
CA GLU A 298 -7.08 18.99 20.94
C GLU A 298 -7.33 17.60 21.55
N HIS A 299 -6.25 16.84 21.78
CA HIS A 299 -6.34 15.42 22.11
C HIS A 299 -5.39 14.97 23.22
N GLY A 300 -4.57 15.87 23.79
CA GLY A 300 -3.60 15.61 24.88
C GLY A 300 -4.19 15.47 26.26
#